data_fc7a7a475786e316d43c884a0eaef40b
#
_entry.id   fc7a7a475786e316d43c884a0eaef40b
#
_cell.length_a   1.000
_cell.length_b   1.000
_cell.length_c   1.000
_cell.angle_alpha   90.00
_cell.angle_beta   90.00
_cell.angle_gamma   90.00
#
_symmetry.space_group_name_H-M   'P 1'
#
loop_
_entity.id
_entity.type
_entity.pdbx_description
1 polymer ?
#
loop_
_entity_poly.entity_id
_entity_poly.type
_entity_poly.pdbx_seq_one_letter_code
_entity_poly.pdbx_strand_id
1 'polypeptide(L)'
;MYIAVCDDQVEELAALTALLEQWQAERRISLRCRAFRSAGDMLDAARHERFTLYLLDVMMPGIDGMEAAREIRTFDAAADIVFLTSSPGFAYESYGVRALEYLLKPISGKLLFPVLDRLSLREQRPQDGLTLKAGATLVRVSFSQLAYVEVSGKHLYFNMTDGQVREVVGSLKDYEPLLLTRPEFMRIHRSYIVNMLQIDELSPAGVHTFSGASLPVSRLLYPQLQKDYMKLLFAEREDA
;
A
#
# COMPACT_ATOMS: atom_id res chain seq x y z
N MET A 1 -3.44 -2.78 -13.84
CA MET A 1 -4.06 -3.37 -12.62
C MET A 1 -4.39 -4.84 -12.83
N TYR A 2 -4.16 -5.69 -11.82
CA TYR A 2 -4.61 -7.09 -11.80
C TYR A 2 -5.45 -7.30 -10.54
N ILE A 3 -6.74 -7.59 -10.71
CA ILE A 3 -7.75 -7.59 -9.65
C ILE A 3 -8.20 -9.02 -9.37
N ALA A 4 -8.15 -9.44 -8.09
CA ALA A 4 -8.87 -10.61 -7.60
C ALA A 4 -10.25 -10.19 -7.11
N VAL A 5 -11.29 -10.84 -7.57
CA VAL A 5 -12.67 -10.67 -7.09
C VAL A 5 -13.09 -11.96 -6.41
N CYS A 6 -13.50 -11.90 -5.15
CA CYS A 6 -13.92 -13.07 -4.40
C CYS A 6 -15.30 -12.87 -3.77
N ASP A 7 -16.25 -13.72 -4.16
CA ASP A 7 -17.62 -13.73 -3.67
C ASP A 7 -18.20 -15.14 -3.92
N ASP A 8 -18.93 -15.72 -2.99
CA ASP A 8 -19.51 -17.06 -3.14
C ASP A 8 -20.74 -17.08 -4.05
N GLN A 9 -21.36 -15.91 -4.28
CA GLN A 9 -22.54 -15.75 -5.12
C GLN A 9 -22.14 -15.46 -6.56
N VAL A 10 -22.56 -16.34 -7.47
CA VAL A 10 -22.23 -16.26 -8.90
C VAL A 10 -22.77 -14.98 -9.54
N GLU A 11 -23.95 -14.55 -9.12
CA GLU A 11 -24.61 -13.34 -9.62
C GLU A 11 -23.84 -12.08 -9.23
N GLU A 12 -23.31 -12.01 -8.02
CA GLU A 12 -22.49 -10.91 -7.53
C GLU A 12 -21.14 -10.86 -8.27
N LEU A 13 -20.50 -12.02 -8.46
CA LEU A 13 -19.27 -12.10 -9.27
C LEU A 13 -19.49 -11.61 -10.70
N ALA A 14 -20.60 -12.01 -11.32
CA ALA A 14 -20.94 -11.59 -12.68
C ALA A 14 -21.19 -10.08 -12.75
N ALA A 15 -21.93 -9.53 -11.78
CA ALA A 15 -22.20 -8.09 -11.69
C ALA A 15 -20.91 -7.27 -11.48
N LEU A 16 -20.04 -7.71 -10.58
CA LEU A 16 -18.75 -7.06 -10.32
C LEU A 16 -17.83 -7.11 -11.56
N THR A 17 -17.76 -8.27 -12.22
CA THR A 17 -16.96 -8.41 -13.44
C THR A 17 -17.47 -7.47 -14.53
N ALA A 18 -18.79 -7.38 -14.73
CA ALA A 18 -19.39 -6.46 -15.69
C ALA A 18 -19.08 -4.99 -15.36
N LEU A 19 -19.09 -4.58 -14.08
CA LEU A 19 -18.70 -3.24 -13.66
C LEU A 19 -17.21 -2.96 -13.94
N LEU A 20 -16.34 -3.93 -13.72
CA LEU A 20 -14.90 -3.78 -14.04
C LEU A 20 -14.68 -3.65 -15.55
N GLU A 21 -15.38 -4.42 -16.38
CA GLU A 21 -15.35 -4.32 -17.84
C GLU A 21 -15.87 -2.95 -18.31
N GLN A 22 -16.98 -2.48 -17.75
CA GLN A 22 -17.53 -1.16 -18.03
C GLN A 22 -16.52 -0.06 -17.70
N TRP A 23 -15.93 -0.09 -16.50
CA TRP A 23 -14.92 0.88 -16.07
C TRP A 23 -13.70 0.87 -17.00
N GLN A 24 -13.20 -0.32 -17.36
CA GLN A 24 -12.10 -0.50 -18.31
C GLN A 24 -12.41 0.15 -19.66
N ALA A 25 -13.60 -0.05 -20.19
CA ALA A 25 -14.03 0.50 -21.49
C ALA A 25 -14.15 2.04 -21.41
N GLU A 26 -14.76 2.58 -20.36
CA GLU A 26 -14.94 4.02 -20.16
C GLU A 26 -13.61 4.76 -19.97
N ARG A 27 -12.68 4.19 -19.22
CA ARG A 27 -11.38 4.82 -18.90
C ARG A 27 -10.27 4.48 -19.89
N ARG A 28 -10.49 3.51 -20.80
CA ARG A 28 -9.49 2.98 -21.74
C ARG A 28 -8.21 2.53 -21.05
N ILE A 29 -8.34 1.92 -19.87
CA ILE A 29 -7.24 1.44 -19.05
C ILE A 29 -7.22 -0.09 -19.15
N SER A 30 -6.04 -0.68 -19.34
CA SER A 30 -5.89 -2.13 -19.33
C SER A 30 -6.07 -2.69 -17.92
N LEU A 31 -7.00 -3.63 -17.76
CA LEU A 31 -7.31 -4.31 -16.52
C LEU A 31 -7.35 -5.83 -16.77
N ARG A 32 -6.80 -6.59 -15.84
CA ARG A 32 -6.98 -8.04 -15.76
C ARG A 32 -7.79 -8.35 -14.51
N CYS A 33 -8.75 -9.22 -14.64
CA CYS A 33 -9.59 -9.66 -13.53
C CYS A 33 -9.56 -11.19 -13.44
N ARG A 34 -9.53 -11.71 -12.21
CA ARG A 34 -9.75 -13.13 -11.93
C ARG A 34 -10.78 -13.27 -10.82
N ALA A 35 -11.85 -14.01 -11.11
CA ALA A 35 -12.94 -14.23 -10.18
C ALA A 35 -12.77 -15.56 -9.43
N PHE A 36 -13.10 -15.57 -8.15
CA PHE A 36 -13.03 -16.71 -7.25
C PHE A 36 -14.32 -16.86 -6.48
N ARG A 37 -14.77 -18.09 -6.29
CA ARG A 37 -15.98 -18.42 -5.53
C ARG A 37 -15.68 -18.82 -4.09
N SER A 38 -14.41 -18.91 -3.72
CA SER A 38 -13.98 -19.19 -2.37
C SER A 38 -12.70 -18.42 -2.03
N ALA A 39 -12.57 -18.02 -0.76
CA ALA A 39 -11.35 -17.40 -0.29
C ALA A 39 -10.15 -18.36 -0.38
N GLY A 40 -10.34 -19.67 -0.18
CA GLY A 40 -9.28 -20.66 -0.28
C GLY A 40 -8.64 -20.68 -1.66
N ASP A 41 -9.44 -20.77 -2.74
CA ASP A 41 -8.94 -20.78 -4.13
C ASP A 41 -8.23 -19.46 -4.47
N MET A 42 -8.75 -18.34 -3.96
CA MET A 42 -8.13 -17.03 -4.14
C MET A 42 -6.77 -16.93 -3.42
N LEU A 43 -6.69 -17.39 -2.18
CA LEU A 43 -5.45 -17.39 -1.40
C LEU A 43 -4.38 -18.30 -2.03
N ASP A 44 -4.77 -19.46 -2.50
CA ASP A 44 -3.86 -20.36 -3.23
C ASP A 44 -3.32 -19.71 -4.51
N ALA A 45 -4.17 -19.04 -5.27
CA ALA A 45 -3.73 -18.26 -6.43
C ALA A 45 -2.81 -17.10 -6.03
N ALA A 46 -3.14 -16.37 -4.96
CA ALA A 46 -2.40 -15.20 -4.49
C ALA A 46 -0.97 -15.52 -4.00
N ARG A 47 -0.69 -16.76 -3.64
CA ARG A 47 0.67 -17.22 -3.30
C ARG A 47 1.58 -17.36 -4.53
N HIS A 48 0.99 -17.49 -5.72
CA HIS A 48 1.70 -17.71 -6.98
C HIS A 48 1.56 -16.54 -7.96
N GLU A 49 0.50 -15.74 -7.81
CA GLU A 49 0.19 -14.59 -8.64
C GLU A 49 0.05 -13.33 -7.78
N ARG A 50 0.60 -12.21 -8.25
CA ARG A 50 0.50 -10.96 -7.51
C ARG A 50 -0.68 -10.13 -8.02
N PHE A 51 -1.71 -10.01 -7.21
CA PHE A 51 -2.83 -9.11 -7.45
C PHE A 51 -2.52 -7.72 -6.89
N THR A 52 -2.92 -6.67 -7.60
CA THR A 52 -2.75 -5.28 -7.12
C THR A 52 -3.93 -4.84 -6.27
N LEU A 53 -5.11 -5.44 -6.48
CA LEU A 53 -6.33 -5.16 -5.74
C LEU A 53 -7.09 -6.45 -5.46
N TYR A 54 -7.60 -6.57 -4.25
CA TYR A 54 -8.55 -7.61 -3.84
C TYR A 54 -9.92 -6.98 -3.55
N LEU A 55 -10.95 -7.41 -4.26
CA LEU A 55 -12.35 -7.11 -3.98
C LEU A 55 -12.94 -8.34 -3.28
N LEU A 56 -13.19 -8.23 -1.97
CA LEU A 56 -13.55 -9.36 -1.13
C LEU A 56 -14.95 -9.21 -0.55
N ASP A 57 -15.84 -10.16 -0.78
CA ASP A 57 -17.00 -10.27 0.08
C ASP A 57 -16.56 -10.66 1.49
N VAL A 58 -17.18 -10.05 2.49
CA VAL A 58 -16.91 -10.36 3.90
C VAL A 58 -17.57 -11.67 4.29
N MET A 59 -18.80 -11.91 3.80
CA MET A 59 -19.61 -13.03 4.25
C MET A 59 -19.57 -14.21 3.28
N MET A 60 -18.54 -15.04 3.41
CA MET A 60 -18.37 -16.25 2.60
C MET A 60 -18.30 -17.51 3.48
N PRO A 61 -18.76 -18.68 2.97
CA PRO A 61 -18.61 -19.95 3.67
C PRO A 61 -17.15 -20.38 3.84
N GLY A 62 -16.81 -20.93 4.98
CA GLY A 62 -15.47 -21.42 5.29
C GLY A 62 -14.55 -20.30 5.76
N ILE A 63 -13.62 -19.85 4.94
CA ILE A 63 -12.77 -18.69 5.23
C ILE A 63 -13.54 -17.43 4.82
N ASP A 64 -13.84 -16.58 5.80
CA ASP A 64 -14.49 -15.30 5.54
C ASP A 64 -13.53 -14.27 4.92
N GLY A 65 -14.08 -13.14 4.41
CA GLY A 65 -13.26 -12.12 3.78
C GLY A 65 -12.28 -11.44 4.72
N MET A 66 -12.60 -11.36 6.01
CA MET A 66 -11.72 -10.76 7.02
C MET A 66 -10.54 -11.68 7.33
N GLU A 67 -10.78 -12.98 7.44
CA GLU A 67 -9.74 -14.00 7.61
C GLU A 67 -8.84 -14.04 6.39
N ALA A 68 -9.43 -14.02 5.19
CA ALA A 68 -8.69 -13.96 3.94
C ALA A 68 -7.78 -12.71 3.87
N ALA A 69 -8.30 -11.55 4.25
CA ALA A 69 -7.51 -10.33 4.28
C ALA A 69 -6.34 -10.40 5.27
N ARG A 70 -6.54 -10.98 6.47
CA ARG A 70 -5.45 -11.20 7.44
C ARG A 70 -4.38 -12.10 6.86
N GLU A 71 -4.78 -13.17 6.15
CA GLU A 71 -3.83 -14.08 5.51
C GLU A 71 -3.07 -13.40 4.36
N ILE A 72 -3.74 -12.62 3.50
CA ILE A 72 -3.08 -11.80 2.48
C ILE A 72 -2.00 -10.91 3.11
N ARG A 73 -2.29 -10.26 4.23
CA ARG A 73 -1.32 -9.38 4.93
C ARG A 73 -0.06 -10.10 5.40
N THR A 74 -0.09 -11.41 5.59
CA THR A 74 1.11 -12.18 5.99
C THR A 74 2.14 -12.31 4.87
N PHE A 75 1.71 -12.28 3.60
CA PHE A 75 2.60 -12.43 2.45
C PHE A 75 2.59 -11.23 1.48
N ASP A 76 1.57 -10.37 1.52
CA ASP A 76 1.51 -9.11 0.78
C ASP A 76 0.92 -7.99 1.66
N ALA A 77 1.82 -7.34 2.41
CA ALA A 77 1.44 -6.24 3.30
C ALA A 77 0.98 -4.98 2.52
N ALA A 78 1.37 -4.85 1.24
CA ALA A 78 1.12 -3.67 0.41
C ALA A 78 -0.10 -3.83 -0.53
N ALA A 79 -0.74 -5.00 -0.55
CA ALA A 79 -1.91 -5.23 -1.40
C ALA A 79 -3.06 -4.27 -1.03
N ASP A 80 -3.70 -3.67 -2.02
CA ASP A 80 -4.93 -2.92 -1.78
C ASP A 80 -6.11 -3.91 -1.58
N ILE A 81 -6.87 -3.73 -0.51
CA ILE A 81 -8.03 -4.58 -0.18
C ILE A 81 -9.26 -3.69 -0.05
N VAL A 82 -10.31 -4.05 -0.75
CA VAL A 82 -11.64 -3.43 -0.66
C VAL A 82 -12.64 -4.50 -0.27
N PHE A 83 -13.36 -4.27 0.81
CA PHE A 83 -14.43 -5.15 1.22
C PHE A 83 -15.76 -4.77 0.56
N LEU A 84 -16.50 -5.80 0.15
CA LEU A 84 -17.83 -5.72 -0.42
C LEU A 84 -18.76 -6.49 0.50
N THR A 85 -19.81 -5.90 1.03
CA THR A 85 -20.65 -6.60 2.02
C THR A 85 -22.07 -6.06 2.11
N SER A 86 -22.98 -6.92 2.51
CA SER A 86 -24.36 -6.52 2.86
C SER A 86 -24.51 -6.00 4.29
N SER A 87 -23.49 -6.17 5.15
CA SER A 87 -23.58 -5.81 6.58
C SER A 87 -22.66 -4.64 6.94
N PRO A 88 -23.20 -3.56 7.53
CA PRO A 88 -22.39 -2.44 8.01
C PRO A 88 -21.56 -2.77 9.26
N GLY A 89 -21.82 -3.89 9.94
CA GLY A 89 -21.23 -4.22 11.25
C GLY A 89 -19.72 -4.50 11.23
N PHE A 90 -19.17 -4.92 10.09
CA PHE A 90 -17.76 -5.28 9.97
C PHE A 90 -16.82 -4.12 9.61
N ALA A 91 -17.36 -2.91 9.40
CA ALA A 91 -16.54 -1.75 9.07
C ALA A 91 -15.47 -1.45 10.13
N TYR A 92 -15.78 -1.70 11.42
CA TYR A 92 -14.83 -1.49 12.50
C TYR A 92 -13.65 -2.48 12.49
N GLU A 93 -13.91 -3.72 12.10
CA GLU A 93 -12.87 -4.76 12.03
C GLU A 93 -11.94 -4.61 10.82
N SER A 94 -12.42 -3.95 9.74
CA SER A 94 -11.64 -3.69 8.53
C SER A 94 -10.40 -2.80 8.78
N TYR A 95 -10.42 -1.98 9.83
CA TYR A 95 -9.25 -1.19 10.25
C TYR A 95 -8.06 -2.08 10.65
N GLY A 96 -8.32 -3.24 11.26
CA GLY A 96 -7.26 -4.17 11.69
C GLY A 96 -6.46 -4.78 10.53
N VAL A 97 -7.03 -4.83 9.32
CA VAL A 97 -6.37 -5.37 8.12
C VAL A 97 -5.95 -4.28 7.13
N ARG A 98 -6.10 -2.99 7.49
CA ARG A 98 -5.79 -1.84 6.64
C ARG A 98 -6.46 -1.96 5.26
N ALA A 99 -7.77 -2.17 5.27
CA ALA A 99 -8.54 -2.13 4.03
C ALA A 99 -8.53 -0.71 3.46
N LEU A 100 -8.42 -0.61 2.14
CA LEU A 100 -8.46 0.65 1.42
C LEU A 100 -9.86 1.27 1.48
N GLU A 101 -10.89 0.42 1.41
CA GLU A 101 -12.28 0.85 1.35
C GLU A 101 -13.22 -0.26 1.82
N TYR A 102 -14.44 0.12 2.19
CA TYR A 102 -15.53 -0.76 2.61
C TYR A 102 -16.81 -0.33 1.91
N LEU A 103 -17.27 -1.14 0.96
CA LEU A 103 -18.42 -0.81 0.12
C LEU A 103 -19.63 -1.68 0.47
N LEU A 104 -20.76 -1.04 0.69
CA LEU A 104 -22.02 -1.74 0.96
C LEU A 104 -22.68 -2.23 -0.34
N LYS A 105 -23.09 -3.48 -0.38
CA LYS A 105 -23.92 -4.03 -1.44
C LYS A 105 -25.33 -3.40 -1.42
N PRO A 106 -25.98 -3.17 -2.57
CA PRO A 106 -25.56 -3.55 -3.92
C PRO A 106 -24.46 -2.64 -4.48
N ILE A 107 -23.40 -3.25 -5.03
CA ILE A 107 -22.28 -2.50 -5.60
C ILE A 107 -22.70 -1.90 -6.95
N SER A 108 -22.46 -0.61 -7.08
CA SER A 108 -22.73 0.12 -8.33
C SER A 108 -21.46 0.81 -8.82
N GLY A 109 -21.45 1.23 -10.09
CA GLY A 109 -20.34 2.01 -10.64
C GLY A 109 -20.10 3.30 -9.87
N LYS A 110 -21.14 3.92 -9.28
CA LYS A 110 -20.99 5.13 -8.45
C LYS A 110 -20.14 4.91 -7.20
N LEU A 111 -20.17 3.69 -6.63
CA LEU A 111 -19.37 3.32 -5.46
C LEU A 111 -17.98 2.80 -5.86
N LEU A 112 -17.92 1.94 -6.87
CA LEU A 112 -16.68 1.24 -7.22
C LEU A 112 -15.73 2.08 -8.09
N PHE A 113 -16.26 2.86 -9.06
CA PHE A 113 -15.42 3.59 -10.03
C PHE A 113 -14.51 4.64 -9.38
N PRO A 114 -14.93 5.43 -8.37
CA PRO A 114 -14.01 6.35 -7.67
C PRO A 114 -12.83 5.64 -7.02
N VAL A 115 -13.05 4.44 -6.46
CA VAL A 115 -11.97 3.64 -5.86
C VAL A 115 -10.99 3.17 -6.92
N LEU A 116 -11.50 2.65 -8.06
CA LEU A 116 -10.68 2.22 -9.18
C LEU A 116 -9.93 3.39 -9.84
N ASP A 117 -10.58 4.55 -9.99
CA ASP A 117 -9.97 5.77 -10.52
C ASP A 117 -8.79 6.21 -9.65
N ARG A 118 -8.96 6.24 -8.31
CA ARG A 118 -7.91 6.56 -7.35
C ARG A 118 -6.72 5.60 -7.46
N LEU A 119 -6.98 4.29 -7.56
CA LEU A 119 -5.94 3.28 -7.72
C LEU A 119 -5.23 3.37 -9.08
N SER A 120 -5.98 3.59 -10.16
CA SER A 120 -5.40 3.72 -11.48
C SER A 120 -4.49 4.94 -11.61
N LEU A 121 -4.85 6.06 -10.97
CA LEU A 121 -4.00 7.25 -10.90
C LEU A 121 -2.70 6.98 -10.13
N ARG A 122 -2.75 6.14 -9.09
CA ARG A 122 -1.54 5.69 -8.38
C ARG A 122 -0.63 4.83 -9.28
N GLU A 123 -1.21 3.93 -10.10
CA GLU A 123 -0.45 3.12 -11.05
C GLU A 123 0.04 3.92 -12.27
N GLN A 124 -0.74 4.88 -12.75
CA GLN A 124 -0.42 5.72 -13.92
C GLN A 124 0.55 6.86 -13.60
N ARG A 125 0.69 7.25 -12.35
CA ARG A 125 1.81 8.12 -11.98
C ARG A 125 3.07 7.41 -12.46
N PRO A 126 3.91 8.05 -13.32
CA PRO A 126 5.15 7.46 -13.80
C PRO A 126 5.88 7.02 -12.55
N GLN A 127 6.05 5.70 -12.42
CA GLN A 127 6.36 4.99 -11.16
C GLN A 127 7.14 5.91 -10.26
N ASP A 128 6.44 6.47 -9.29
CA ASP A 128 6.93 7.48 -8.40
C ASP A 128 8.06 6.85 -7.57
N GLY A 129 9.26 7.03 -8.07
CA GLY A 129 10.43 6.33 -7.57
C GLY A 129 11.72 6.94 -8.08
N LEU A 130 12.81 6.46 -7.54
CA LEU A 130 14.15 6.87 -7.92
C LEU A 130 14.91 5.72 -8.56
N THR A 131 15.89 6.07 -9.38
CA THR A 131 16.81 5.09 -9.96
C THR A 131 18.12 5.13 -9.20
N LEU A 132 18.47 3.99 -8.60
CA LEU A 132 19.71 3.81 -7.88
C LEU A 132 20.78 3.22 -8.81
N LYS A 133 22.01 3.74 -8.71
CA LYS A 133 23.16 3.18 -9.40
C LYS A 133 23.92 2.32 -8.40
N ALA A 134 23.64 1.01 -8.40
CA ALA A 134 24.35 0.01 -7.60
C ALA A 134 25.48 -0.62 -8.42
N GLY A 135 26.67 -0.06 -8.35
CA GLY A 135 27.79 -0.46 -9.20
C GLY A 135 27.53 -0.21 -10.68
N ALA A 136 27.51 -1.27 -11.49
CA ALA A 136 27.19 -1.22 -12.92
C ALA A 136 25.67 -1.36 -13.21
N THR A 137 24.86 -1.66 -12.21
CA THR A 137 23.43 -1.92 -12.36
C THR A 137 22.59 -0.69 -11.98
N LEU A 138 21.60 -0.40 -12.82
CA LEU A 138 20.56 0.57 -12.50
C LEU A 138 19.36 -0.16 -11.90
N VAL A 139 19.00 0.18 -10.67
CA VAL A 139 17.84 -0.40 -9.97
C VAL A 139 16.81 0.68 -9.76
N ARG A 140 15.59 0.43 -10.21
CA ARG A 140 14.46 1.32 -9.95
C ARG A 140 13.81 0.97 -8.61
N VAL A 141 13.59 1.96 -7.77
CA VAL A 141 12.99 1.84 -6.45
C VAL A 141 11.75 2.73 -6.39
N SER A 142 10.59 2.14 -6.16
CA SER A 142 9.36 2.90 -5.92
C SER A 142 9.40 3.56 -4.55
N PHE A 143 8.95 4.81 -4.44
CA PHE A 143 8.85 5.49 -3.14
C PHE A 143 7.88 4.80 -2.18
N SER A 144 6.81 4.19 -2.68
CA SER A 144 5.88 3.41 -1.85
C SER A 144 6.50 2.17 -1.23
N GLN A 145 7.56 1.63 -1.86
CA GLN A 145 8.30 0.47 -1.35
C GLN A 145 9.52 0.85 -0.52
N LEU A 146 9.84 2.14 -0.41
CA LEU A 146 10.98 2.62 0.36
C LEU A 146 10.52 2.95 1.79
N ALA A 147 11.05 2.22 2.77
CA ALA A 147 10.75 2.43 4.17
C ALA A 147 11.62 3.56 4.77
N TYR A 148 12.92 3.49 4.57
CA TYR A 148 13.85 4.52 5.01
C TYR A 148 15.18 4.44 4.27
N VAL A 149 15.94 5.53 4.32
CA VAL A 149 17.32 5.60 3.83
C VAL A 149 18.25 5.87 4.98
N GLU A 150 19.29 5.06 5.09
CA GLU A 150 20.38 5.20 6.06
C GLU A 150 21.67 5.56 5.35
N VAL A 151 22.50 6.43 5.97
CA VAL A 151 23.87 6.67 5.55
C VAL A 151 24.86 6.17 6.60
N SER A 152 25.82 5.37 6.16
CA SER A 152 26.95 4.92 6.97
C SER A 152 28.26 5.08 6.18
N GLY A 153 29.10 6.00 6.60
CA GLY A 153 30.32 6.36 5.89
C GLY A 153 30.04 6.94 4.50
N LYS A 154 30.47 6.25 3.45
CA LYS A 154 30.24 6.61 2.04
C LYS A 154 29.13 5.77 1.38
N HIS A 155 28.40 4.99 2.16
CA HIS A 155 27.36 4.08 1.67
C HIS A 155 26.00 4.54 2.11
N LEU A 156 25.04 4.44 1.20
CA LEU A 156 23.62 4.67 1.41
C LEU A 156 22.93 3.31 1.32
N TYR A 157 22.08 3.05 2.29
CA TYR A 157 21.27 1.85 2.37
C TYR A 157 19.81 2.24 2.22
N PHE A 158 19.23 1.90 1.08
CA PHE A 158 17.81 2.07 0.80
C PHE A 158 17.08 0.83 1.30
N ASN A 159 16.41 0.95 2.42
CA ASN A 159 15.71 -0.14 3.10
C ASN A 159 14.26 -0.18 2.61
N MET A 160 13.91 -1.32 2.01
CA MET A 160 12.60 -1.53 1.39
C MET A 160 11.60 -2.07 2.41
N THR A 161 10.32 -1.90 2.13
CA THR A 161 9.20 -2.39 2.96
C THR A 161 9.15 -3.92 3.04
N ASP A 162 9.72 -4.62 2.07
CA ASP A 162 9.84 -6.09 2.02
C ASP A 162 11.09 -6.63 2.73
N GLY A 163 11.85 -5.75 3.41
CA GLY A 163 13.09 -6.09 4.11
C GLY A 163 14.34 -6.16 3.21
N GLN A 164 14.19 -6.00 1.89
CA GLN A 164 15.35 -5.91 1.01
C GLN A 164 16.12 -4.60 1.25
N VAL A 165 17.43 -4.64 1.08
CA VAL A 165 18.31 -3.47 1.19
C VAL A 165 19.05 -3.28 -0.14
N ARG A 166 19.06 -2.04 -0.62
CA ARG A 166 19.84 -1.64 -1.80
C ARG A 166 20.96 -0.72 -1.37
N GLU A 167 22.19 -1.16 -1.56
CA GLU A 167 23.38 -0.38 -1.22
C GLU A 167 23.86 0.43 -2.42
N VAL A 168 24.17 1.70 -2.17
CA VAL A 168 24.70 2.64 -3.16
C VAL A 168 25.84 3.43 -2.54
N VAL A 169 26.93 3.59 -3.28
CA VAL A 169 28.01 4.52 -2.89
C VAL A 169 27.60 5.93 -3.27
N GLY A 170 27.58 6.85 -2.30
CA GLY A 170 27.15 8.21 -2.54
C GLY A 170 26.91 9.00 -1.26
N SER A 171 26.24 10.13 -1.39
CA SER A 171 25.89 11.04 -0.29
C SER A 171 24.38 11.17 -0.16
N LEU A 172 23.89 11.27 1.06
CA LEU A 172 22.46 11.52 1.30
C LEU A 172 21.98 12.81 0.61
N LYS A 173 22.87 13.80 0.48
CA LYS A 173 22.61 15.06 -0.22
C LYS A 173 22.24 14.89 -1.68
N ASP A 174 22.69 13.82 -2.32
CA ASP A 174 22.39 13.56 -3.73
C ASP A 174 20.91 13.12 -3.93
N TYR A 175 20.30 12.57 -2.87
CA TYR A 175 18.94 12.04 -2.88
C TYR A 175 17.94 12.91 -2.10
N GLU A 176 18.41 13.79 -1.21
CA GLU A 176 17.56 14.71 -0.45
C GLU A 176 16.59 15.52 -1.34
N PRO A 177 17.03 16.13 -2.47
CA PRO A 177 16.12 16.88 -3.32
C PRO A 177 15.01 16.03 -3.94
N LEU A 178 15.24 14.73 -4.12
CA LEU A 178 14.27 13.80 -4.68
C LEU A 178 13.29 13.27 -3.61
N LEU A 179 13.78 13.06 -2.40
CA LEU A 179 13.01 12.51 -1.30
C LEU A 179 12.24 13.59 -0.53
N LEU A 180 12.91 14.68 -0.12
CA LEU A 180 12.33 15.69 0.78
C LEU A 180 11.37 16.67 0.09
N THR A 181 11.25 16.64 -1.24
CA THR A 181 10.17 17.34 -1.96
C THR A 181 8.84 16.65 -1.83
N ARG A 182 8.82 15.46 -1.32
CA ARG A 182 7.64 14.63 -1.15
C ARG A 182 7.15 14.66 0.29
N PRO A 183 5.83 14.84 0.52
CA PRO A 183 5.29 15.05 1.86
C PRO A 183 5.47 13.84 2.79
N GLU A 184 5.58 12.63 2.20
CA GLU A 184 5.76 11.40 2.98
C GLU A 184 7.18 11.16 3.47
N PHE A 185 8.20 11.87 2.95
CA PHE A 185 9.59 11.67 3.38
C PHE A 185 10.07 12.80 4.29
N MET A 186 10.68 12.43 5.40
CA MET A 186 11.25 13.38 6.32
C MET A 186 12.63 12.95 6.82
N ARG A 187 13.54 13.93 6.91
CA ARG A 187 14.82 13.71 7.57
C ARG A 187 14.64 13.77 9.09
N ILE A 188 14.90 12.64 9.76
CA ILE A 188 14.72 12.48 11.22
C ILE A 188 16.02 12.51 11.99
N HIS A 189 17.15 12.28 11.29
CA HIS A 189 18.49 12.28 11.85
C HIS A 189 19.49 12.68 10.77
N ARG A 190 20.72 13.06 11.15
CA ARG A 190 21.80 13.33 10.17
C ARG A 190 22.07 12.15 9.22
N SER A 191 21.76 10.94 9.66
CA SER A 191 22.00 9.70 8.92
C SER A 191 20.72 9.03 8.41
N TYR A 192 19.51 9.57 8.67
CA TYR A 192 18.26 8.89 8.33
C TYR A 192 17.23 9.82 7.69
N ILE A 193 16.65 9.35 6.59
CA ILE A 193 15.40 9.86 6.01
C ILE A 193 14.38 8.72 6.10
N VAL A 194 13.21 8.97 6.69
CA VAL A 194 12.13 7.99 6.83
C VAL A 194 10.96 8.33 5.91
N ASN A 195 10.29 7.30 5.39
CA ASN A 195 8.97 7.42 4.84
C ASN A 195 7.96 7.36 5.99
N MET A 196 7.27 8.47 6.26
CA MET A 196 6.35 8.58 7.38
C MET A 196 5.15 7.63 7.27
N LEU A 197 4.77 7.22 6.05
CA LEU A 197 3.73 6.20 5.81
C LEU A 197 4.18 4.79 6.26
N GLN A 198 5.46 4.60 6.55
CA GLN A 198 6.03 3.35 7.03
C GLN A 198 6.35 3.36 8.53
N ILE A 199 5.89 4.38 9.24
CA ILE A 199 6.03 4.48 10.70
C ILE A 199 4.91 3.68 11.36
N ASP A 200 5.31 2.70 12.19
CA ASP A 200 4.42 1.93 13.07
C ASP A 200 4.23 2.66 14.40
N GLU A 201 5.35 3.06 15.03
CA GLU A 201 5.34 3.80 16.30
C GLU A 201 6.27 5.01 16.24
N LEU A 202 5.77 6.15 16.72
CA LEU A 202 6.54 7.38 16.87
C LEU A 202 6.60 7.78 18.34
N SER A 203 7.81 7.86 18.89
CA SER A 203 8.07 8.27 20.28
C SER A 203 9.25 9.24 20.37
N PRO A 204 9.43 9.96 21.48
CA PRO A 204 10.63 10.77 21.71
C PRO A 204 11.93 9.95 21.71
N ALA A 205 11.86 8.64 21.91
CA ALA A 205 13.02 7.74 21.89
C ALA A 205 13.44 7.38 20.45
N GLY A 206 12.50 7.42 19.48
CA GLY A 206 12.77 7.05 18.09
C GLY A 206 11.50 6.72 17.31
N VAL A 207 11.74 6.20 16.12
CA VAL A 207 10.73 5.71 15.19
C VAL A 207 10.88 4.20 15.06
N HIS A 208 9.78 3.46 15.19
CA HIS A 208 9.69 2.06 14.75
C HIS A 208 8.96 2.01 13.43
N THR A 209 9.48 1.24 12.47
CA THR A 209 8.87 1.06 11.16
C THR A 209 8.11 -0.27 11.11
N PHE A 210 7.13 -0.37 10.21
CA PHE A 210 6.43 -1.64 9.95
C PHE A 210 7.36 -2.78 9.48
N SER A 211 8.53 -2.46 8.95
CA SER A 211 9.57 -3.44 8.63
C SER A 211 10.39 -3.90 9.84
N GLY A 212 10.05 -3.42 11.06
CA GLY A 212 10.69 -3.80 12.33
C GLY A 212 11.97 -3.05 12.67
N ALA A 213 12.35 -2.02 11.90
CA ALA A 213 13.54 -1.23 12.19
C ALA A 213 13.26 -0.16 13.26
N SER A 214 14.24 0.05 14.16
CA SER A 214 14.25 1.13 15.15
C SER A 214 15.21 2.22 14.73
N LEU A 215 14.70 3.41 14.43
CA LEU A 215 15.47 4.52 13.91
C LEU A 215 15.61 5.64 14.95
N PRO A 216 16.83 6.19 15.16
CA PRO A 216 17.02 7.29 16.08
C PRO A 216 16.44 8.59 15.51
N VAL A 217 15.80 9.39 16.34
CA VAL A 217 15.31 10.72 15.98
C VAL A 217 16.13 11.79 16.70
N SER A 218 16.53 12.83 15.95
CA SER A 218 17.15 14.00 16.57
C SER A 218 16.12 14.74 17.44
N ARG A 219 16.49 15.06 18.68
CA ARG A 219 15.63 15.81 19.61
C ARG A 219 15.08 17.11 19.01
N LEU A 220 15.87 17.79 18.18
CA LEU A 220 15.47 19.03 17.52
C LEU A 220 14.45 18.79 16.39
N LEU A 221 14.46 17.64 15.76
CA LEU A 221 13.58 17.30 14.65
C LEU A 221 12.28 16.64 15.10
N TYR A 222 12.22 16.08 16.31
CA TYR A 222 11.07 15.36 16.81
C TYR A 222 9.75 16.17 16.79
N PRO A 223 9.70 17.44 17.26
CA PRO A 223 8.46 18.22 17.23
C PRO A 223 7.91 18.44 15.81
N GLN A 224 8.84 18.68 14.86
CA GLN A 224 8.43 18.85 13.46
C GLN A 224 7.97 17.53 12.85
N LEU A 225 8.67 16.42 13.12
CA LEU A 225 8.27 15.09 12.68
C LEU A 225 6.89 14.74 13.19
N GLN A 226 6.61 14.94 14.48
CA GLN A 226 5.31 14.68 15.07
C GLN A 226 4.19 15.48 14.39
N LYS A 227 4.44 16.78 14.14
CA LYS A 227 3.48 17.66 13.48
C LYS A 227 3.18 17.20 12.04
N ASP A 228 4.22 16.88 11.27
CA ASP A 228 4.08 16.52 9.86
C ASP A 228 3.48 15.11 9.71
N TYR A 229 3.85 14.19 10.61
CA TYR A 229 3.24 12.86 10.68
C TYR A 229 1.74 12.93 10.98
N MET A 230 1.34 13.75 11.97
CA MET A 230 -0.07 13.96 12.27
C MET A 230 -0.83 14.56 11.09
N LYS A 231 -0.26 15.58 10.41
CA LYS A 231 -0.87 16.16 9.20
C LYS A 231 -1.09 15.10 8.12
N LEU A 232 -0.09 14.24 7.89
CA LEU A 232 -0.17 13.18 6.88
C LEU A 232 -1.29 12.21 7.20
N LEU A 233 -1.40 11.77 8.47
CA LEU A 233 -2.47 10.88 8.93
C LEU A 233 -3.87 11.51 8.84
N PHE A 234 -3.98 12.82 9.06
CA PHE A 234 -5.27 13.52 8.93
C PHE A 234 -5.64 13.81 7.47
N ALA A 235 -4.67 14.11 6.61
CA ALA A 235 -4.92 14.30 5.19
C ALA A 235 -5.45 13.01 4.53
N GLU A 236 -4.95 11.85 4.94
CA GLU A 236 -5.50 10.56 4.50
C GLU A 236 -6.95 10.32 4.95
N ARG A 237 -7.42 11.04 5.99
CA ARG A 237 -8.81 10.93 6.49
C ARG A 237 -9.78 11.91 5.81
N GLU A 238 -9.29 13.01 5.24
CA GLU A 238 -10.12 13.97 4.50
C GLU A 238 -10.30 13.56 3.03
N ASP A 239 -9.38 12.75 2.50
CA ASP A 239 -9.45 12.18 1.14
C ASP A 239 -10.10 10.78 1.12
N ALA A 240 -10.55 10.25 2.26
CA ALA A 240 -11.25 8.99 2.43
C ALA A 240 -12.73 9.25 2.75
#